data_dfd8ea1bc7d36e0e4406ac676118fd47
#
_entry.id   dfd8ea1bc7d36e0e4406ac676118fd47
#
_cell.length_a   1.000
_cell.length_b   1.000
_cell.length_c   1.000
_cell.angle_alpha   90.00
_cell.angle_beta   90.00
_cell.angle_gamma   90.00
#
_symmetry.space_group_name_H-M   'P 1'
#
loop_
_entity.id
_entity.type
_entity.pdbx_description
1 polymer ?
#
loop_
_entity_poly.entity_id
_entity_poly.type
_entity_poly.pdbx_seq_one_letter_code
_entity_poly.pdbx_strand_id
1 'polypeptide(L)'
;LVANYTDTLGQDAALHFFALAGKLYTVSVFDLDFRGDRAFVYRLGLKTGPTIHVTIPACVQRGSTLELESVGVGLQSGTEQIESVTSTVTVPADPALTHFQHVLQTPAGEISFLIPVSDLPESIRKDDATAIMGSAGVTAVFGLEEESHHYSMTVMSGEQWSLDVGSFGMGPAADLSLEVLDDAGKVVAENDDGPVDSDPTLQFKAATTGNYTAVVRKVTTAAETSVYRLQCARQVPDFLLTVPQVVTLPLAGKSEIAVQAVRSGGFDGEIVLSVEGLPDGVTASGDWKIPAGKSDAKVTLESAADAAVVAKLITINGNSTVGTTETRRTATATAGGNLCPRQLSDRQVQKTMLAMTMAAPIEVLVVDKERQRDVHRGTTYLAELELVRKDGFAGEIKLEMTAKQDRQRMGTRGGILTVPPDQNRAWYPCFLPEWLPMDLTRRIIVHGVVAVPDPKGNVRYLTKPGNARITMIMEGALLKVSTENSDVVTALGESQEISVNVSRSPELPLPVKVELIVPDEASGFISATPLIIDPDKTSGVLQIVSRADEQLRGQWNLTVRATALQDGQWPVISESEIRVEYVPAR
;
A
#
# COMPACT_ATOMS: atom_id res chain seq x y z
N LEU A 1 -18.88 -12.62 22.01
CA LEU A 1 -17.57 -12.41 21.42
C LEU A 1 -16.85 -13.77 21.30
N VAL A 2 -16.42 -14.14 20.11
CA VAL A 2 -15.67 -15.39 19.88
C VAL A 2 -14.16 -15.11 19.90
N ALA A 3 -13.73 -14.06 19.19
CA ALA A 3 -12.34 -13.61 19.13
C ALA A 3 -12.29 -12.09 18.90
N ASN A 4 -11.25 -11.44 19.40
CA ASN A 4 -10.98 -10.02 19.22
C ASN A 4 -9.47 -9.82 19.20
N TYR A 5 -8.96 -9.22 18.12
CA TYR A 5 -7.53 -9.01 17.93
C TYR A 5 -7.26 -7.65 17.30
N THR A 6 -6.13 -7.07 17.67
CA THR A 6 -5.55 -5.85 17.10
C THR A 6 -4.07 -6.10 16.82
N ASP A 7 -3.52 -5.46 15.80
CA ASP A 7 -2.07 -5.42 15.52
C ASP A 7 -1.34 -6.79 15.51
N THR A 8 -1.98 -7.82 14.96
CA THR A 8 -1.41 -9.17 14.92
C THR A 8 -0.43 -9.40 13.76
N LEU A 9 -0.50 -8.56 12.72
CA LEU A 9 0.40 -8.57 11.56
C LEU A 9 0.92 -7.15 11.31
N GLY A 10 1.75 -6.63 12.21
CA GLY A 10 2.15 -5.23 12.20
C GLY A 10 0.95 -4.35 12.58
N GLN A 11 0.53 -3.44 11.70
CA GLN A 11 -0.65 -2.59 11.92
C GLN A 11 -1.96 -3.23 11.43
N ASP A 12 -1.90 -4.43 10.85
CA ASP A 12 -3.08 -5.16 10.39
C ASP A 12 -3.47 -6.25 11.39
N ALA A 13 -4.75 -6.64 11.39
CA ALA A 13 -5.28 -7.67 12.27
C ALA A 13 -5.54 -8.98 11.52
N ALA A 14 -5.15 -10.10 12.13
CA ALA A 14 -5.56 -11.43 11.72
C ALA A 14 -6.06 -12.20 12.94
N LEU A 15 -7.15 -12.95 12.79
CA LEU A 15 -7.68 -13.79 13.84
C LEU A 15 -8.09 -15.15 13.31
N HIS A 16 -8.04 -16.14 14.18
CA HIS A 16 -8.48 -17.50 13.93
C HIS A 16 -9.54 -17.90 14.95
N PHE A 17 -10.53 -18.63 14.51
CA PHE A 17 -11.53 -19.19 15.41
C PHE A 17 -12.12 -20.47 14.81
N PHE A 18 -12.62 -21.36 15.67
CA PHE A 18 -13.30 -22.58 15.25
C PHE A 18 -14.76 -22.28 14.94
N ALA A 19 -15.15 -22.46 13.67
CA ALA A 19 -16.51 -22.21 13.22
C ALA A 19 -17.36 -23.48 13.30
N LEU A 20 -18.48 -23.42 14.01
CA LEU A 20 -19.45 -24.50 14.08
C LEU A 20 -20.37 -24.50 12.85
N ALA A 21 -20.58 -25.65 12.25
CA ALA A 21 -21.45 -25.82 11.11
C ALA A 21 -22.89 -25.32 11.40
N GLY A 22 -23.46 -24.57 10.46
CA GLY A 22 -24.82 -24.04 10.57
C GLY A 22 -24.97 -22.83 11.51
N LYS A 23 -23.87 -22.27 12.05
CA LYS A 23 -23.89 -21.02 12.82
C LYS A 23 -23.58 -19.83 11.94
N LEU A 24 -24.23 -18.71 12.23
CA LEU A 24 -23.95 -17.42 11.62
C LEU A 24 -22.96 -16.67 12.52
N TYR A 25 -21.89 -16.15 11.90
CA TYR A 25 -20.89 -15.33 12.56
C TYR A 25 -20.86 -13.93 11.93
N THR A 26 -20.77 -12.91 12.77
CA THR A 26 -20.62 -11.53 12.32
C THR A 26 -19.18 -11.08 12.58
N VAL A 27 -18.54 -10.57 11.53
CA VAL A 27 -17.22 -9.95 11.62
C VAL A 27 -17.41 -8.43 11.65
N SER A 28 -16.89 -7.79 12.68
CA SER A 28 -16.90 -6.34 12.80
C SER A 28 -15.46 -5.82 12.66
N VAL A 29 -15.26 -4.86 11.77
CA VAL A 29 -13.99 -4.16 11.57
C VAL A 29 -14.20 -2.70 11.91
N PHE A 30 -13.36 -2.14 12.77
CA PHE A 30 -13.45 -0.74 13.16
C PHE A 30 -12.06 -0.14 13.35
N ASP A 31 -11.94 1.16 13.12
CA ASP A 31 -10.72 1.91 13.42
C ASP A 31 -10.51 2.01 14.92
N LEU A 32 -9.29 1.80 15.39
CA LEU A 32 -8.95 1.74 16.83
C LEU A 32 -9.28 3.05 17.53
N ASP A 33 -9.10 4.18 16.86
CA ASP A 33 -9.41 5.51 17.37
C ASP A 33 -10.87 5.92 17.11
N PHE A 34 -11.69 5.05 16.55
CA PHE A 34 -13.10 5.30 16.20
C PHE A 34 -13.33 6.55 15.34
N ARG A 35 -12.33 6.95 14.55
CA ARG A 35 -12.43 8.15 13.72
C ARG A 35 -13.27 7.94 12.48
N GLY A 36 -13.09 6.85 11.78
CA GLY A 36 -13.81 6.49 10.55
C GLY A 36 -13.86 7.59 9.49
N ASP A 37 -13.43 7.31 8.29
CA ASP A 37 -13.52 8.22 7.14
C ASP A 37 -13.76 7.41 5.87
N ARG A 38 -14.44 8.00 4.87
CA ARG A 38 -14.65 7.36 3.56
C ARG A 38 -13.34 7.05 2.82
N ALA A 39 -12.22 7.65 3.23
CA ALA A 39 -10.89 7.35 2.72
C ALA A 39 -10.24 6.12 3.38
N PHE A 40 -10.79 5.64 4.49
CA PHE A 40 -10.29 4.44 5.17
C PHE A 40 -10.80 3.21 4.46
N VAL A 41 -9.91 2.53 3.77
CA VAL A 41 -10.22 1.32 3.01
C VAL A 41 -9.45 0.14 3.56
N TYR A 42 -10.10 -1.00 3.59
CA TYR A 42 -9.49 -2.26 4.00
C TYR A 42 -9.89 -3.37 3.03
N ARG A 43 -9.15 -4.46 3.07
CA ARG A 43 -9.48 -5.72 2.41
C ARG A 43 -9.66 -6.79 3.47
N LEU A 44 -10.87 -7.30 3.62
CA LEU A 44 -11.13 -8.46 4.47
C LEU A 44 -10.89 -9.75 3.68
N GLY A 45 -9.97 -10.59 4.14
CA GLY A 45 -9.73 -11.92 3.61
C GLY A 45 -10.32 -12.97 4.54
N LEU A 46 -11.17 -13.85 4.02
CA LEU A 46 -11.70 -15.01 4.76
C LEU A 46 -11.10 -16.28 4.16
N LYS A 47 -10.54 -17.12 5.01
CA LYS A 47 -9.99 -18.43 4.64
C LYS A 47 -10.54 -19.49 5.57
N THR A 48 -10.77 -20.69 5.07
CA THR A 48 -11.17 -21.85 5.85
C THR A 48 -10.07 -22.92 5.81
N GLY A 49 -9.99 -23.75 6.83
CA GLY A 49 -9.04 -24.84 6.94
C GLY A 49 -7.91 -24.58 7.94
N PRO A 50 -6.95 -25.51 8.05
CA PRO A 50 -5.83 -25.41 8.97
C PRO A 50 -4.91 -24.24 8.57
N THR A 51 -4.14 -23.75 9.54
CA THR A 51 -3.21 -22.63 9.33
C THR A 51 -1.87 -22.94 9.97
N ILE A 52 -0.77 -22.79 9.20
CA ILE A 52 0.59 -22.79 9.74
C ILE A 52 0.90 -21.35 10.19
N HIS A 53 1.32 -21.20 11.44
CA HIS A 53 1.73 -19.91 12.01
C HIS A 53 3.22 -19.68 11.82
N VAL A 54 4.02 -20.69 12.10
CA VAL A 54 5.48 -20.63 12.04
C VAL A 54 6.07 -22.01 11.74
N THR A 55 7.28 -22.02 11.21
CA THR A 55 8.09 -23.25 11.08
C THR A 55 9.34 -23.16 11.94
N ILE A 56 9.83 -24.31 12.40
CA ILE A 56 11.07 -24.46 13.14
C ILE A 56 11.97 -25.45 12.38
N PRO A 57 13.09 -24.97 11.79
CA PRO A 57 13.60 -23.59 11.82
C PRO A 57 12.71 -22.62 11.04
N ALA A 58 12.77 -21.31 11.41
CA ALA A 58 12.02 -20.23 10.76
C ALA A 58 12.62 -19.81 9.41
N CYS A 59 13.85 -20.21 9.14
CA CYS A 59 14.57 -20.02 7.88
C CYS A 59 15.31 -21.32 7.53
N VAL A 60 15.39 -21.64 6.25
CA VAL A 60 16.03 -22.88 5.79
C VAL A 60 17.27 -22.62 4.96
N GLN A 61 18.31 -23.46 5.13
CA GLN A 61 19.54 -23.33 4.34
C GLN A 61 19.35 -23.85 2.92
N ARG A 62 19.80 -23.09 1.94
CA ARG A 62 19.80 -23.47 0.51
C ARG A 62 20.53 -24.80 0.29
N GLY A 63 19.94 -25.68 -0.50
CA GLY A 63 20.53 -26.98 -0.85
C GLY A 63 20.58 -27.99 0.30
N SER A 64 19.99 -27.71 1.46
CA SER A 64 19.98 -28.62 2.61
C SER A 64 18.78 -29.56 2.59
N THR A 65 18.91 -30.69 3.32
CA THR A 65 17.80 -31.56 3.70
C THR A 65 17.72 -31.54 5.22
N LEU A 66 16.55 -31.23 5.76
CA LEU A 66 16.34 -31.05 7.19
C LEU A 66 14.97 -31.51 7.65
N GLU A 67 14.85 -31.74 8.96
CA GLU A 67 13.56 -31.86 9.63
C GLU A 67 12.97 -30.48 9.85
N LEU A 68 11.75 -30.29 9.40
CA LEU A 68 10.99 -29.05 9.52
C LEU A 68 9.75 -29.29 10.36
N GLU A 69 9.65 -28.62 11.48
CA GLU A 69 8.46 -28.62 12.32
C GLU A 69 7.54 -27.47 11.88
N SER A 70 6.32 -27.79 11.47
CA SER A 70 5.26 -26.81 11.17
C SER A 70 4.34 -26.70 12.38
N VAL A 71 4.22 -25.51 12.96
CA VAL A 71 3.38 -25.22 14.12
C VAL A 71 2.20 -24.37 13.70
N GLY A 72 1.00 -24.76 14.11
CA GLY A 72 -0.22 -24.06 13.71
C GLY A 72 -1.48 -24.66 14.29
N VAL A 73 -2.63 -24.30 13.74
CA VAL A 73 -3.95 -24.70 14.21
C VAL A 73 -4.59 -25.69 13.24
N GLY A 74 -5.13 -26.78 13.77
CA GLY A 74 -5.89 -27.76 13.02
C GLY A 74 -5.09 -28.60 12.03
N LEU A 75 -3.77 -28.72 12.23
CA LEU A 75 -2.87 -29.39 11.29
C LEU A 75 -3.08 -30.91 11.24
N GLN A 76 -3.47 -31.53 12.37
CA GLN A 76 -3.71 -32.98 12.51
C GLN A 76 -5.15 -33.29 12.90
N SER A 77 -5.65 -32.66 13.97
CA SER A 77 -6.96 -32.93 14.53
C SER A 77 -8.11 -32.20 13.84
N GLY A 78 -7.81 -31.11 13.11
CA GLY A 78 -8.82 -30.21 12.58
C GLY A 78 -9.56 -29.39 13.65
N THR A 79 -9.01 -29.33 14.89
CA THR A 79 -9.57 -28.54 16.01
C THR A 79 -8.86 -27.20 16.16
N GLU A 80 -9.31 -26.37 17.11
CA GLU A 80 -8.72 -25.07 17.42
C GLU A 80 -7.42 -25.14 18.23
N GLN A 81 -6.93 -26.33 18.51
CA GLN A 81 -5.69 -26.51 19.27
C GLN A 81 -4.47 -26.23 18.41
N ILE A 82 -3.45 -25.65 19.05
CA ILE A 82 -2.12 -25.52 18.45
C ILE A 82 -1.48 -26.91 18.39
N GLU A 83 -1.04 -27.28 17.21
CA GLU A 83 -0.44 -28.56 16.90
C GLU A 83 0.86 -28.39 16.15
N SER A 84 1.75 -29.36 16.23
CA SER A 84 2.96 -29.39 15.42
C SER A 84 3.03 -30.67 14.57
N VAL A 85 3.58 -30.49 13.35
CA VAL A 85 3.81 -31.59 12.41
C VAL A 85 5.24 -31.49 11.90
N THR A 86 6.02 -32.54 12.11
CA THR A 86 7.38 -32.62 11.57
C THR A 86 7.39 -33.34 10.21
N SER A 87 8.13 -32.76 9.26
CA SER A 87 8.34 -33.35 7.95
C SER A 87 9.78 -33.16 7.49
N THR A 88 10.32 -34.14 6.77
CA THR A 88 11.64 -33.99 6.13
C THR A 88 11.48 -33.23 4.80
N VAL A 89 12.21 -32.14 4.67
CA VAL A 89 12.17 -31.31 3.45
C VAL A 89 13.55 -31.20 2.82
N THR A 90 13.58 -31.10 1.49
CA THR A 90 14.82 -30.84 0.73
C THR A 90 14.67 -29.50 0.02
N VAL A 91 15.52 -28.54 0.37
CA VAL A 91 15.52 -27.19 -0.19
C VAL A 91 16.35 -27.19 -1.47
N PRO A 92 15.84 -26.70 -2.61
CA PRO A 92 16.61 -26.61 -3.84
C PRO A 92 17.88 -25.76 -3.68
N ALA A 93 18.93 -26.11 -4.43
CA ALA A 93 20.19 -25.36 -4.47
C ALA A 93 20.15 -24.16 -5.46
N ASP A 94 18.97 -23.80 -5.99
CA ASP A 94 18.81 -22.69 -6.92
C ASP A 94 19.16 -21.36 -6.26
N PRO A 95 20.19 -20.61 -6.73
CA PRO A 95 20.61 -19.34 -6.15
C PRO A 95 19.55 -18.23 -6.29
N ALA A 96 18.58 -18.38 -7.19
CA ALA A 96 17.49 -17.42 -7.36
C ALA A 96 16.33 -17.63 -6.35
N LEU A 97 16.34 -18.75 -5.61
CA LEU A 97 15.29 -19.07 -4.66
C LEU A 97 15.45 -18.23 -3.38
N THR A 98 14.53 -17.32 -3.11
CA THR A 98 14.50 -16.52 -1.87
C THR A 98 13.57 -17.11 -0.82
N HIS A 99 12.57 -17.88 -1.25
CA HIS A 99 11.61 -18.55 -0.38
C HIS A 99 11.36 -19.99 -0.86
N PHE A 100 11.33 -20.92 0.07
CA PHE A 100 10.95 -22.30 -0.15
C PHE A 100 9.45 -22.45 0.12
N GLN A 101 8.69 -22.93 -0.88
CA GLN A 101 7.29 -23.25 -0.69
C GLN A 101 7.16 -24.63 -0.04
N HIS A 102 6.89 -24.64 1.26
CA HIS A 102 6.55 -25.85 1.99
C HIS A 102 5.08 -26.21 1.79
N VAL A 103 4.81 -27.46 1.43
CA VAL A 103 3.46 -27.99 1.23
C VAL A 103 3.22 -29.10 2.23
N LEU A 104 2.24 -28.91 3.11
CA LEU A 104 1.85 -29.88 4.13
C LEU A 104 0.49 -30.47 3.78
N GLN A 105 0.39 -31.80 3.80
CA GLN A 105 -0.87 -32.52 3.68
C GLN A 105 -1.51 -32.65 5.05
N THR A 106 -2.75 -32.23 5.19
CA THR A 106 -3.53 -32.30 6.42
C THR A 106 -4.83 -33.05 6.19
N PRO A 107 -5.52 -33.54 7.24
CA PRO A 107 -6.84 -34.15 7.09
C PRO A 107 -7.89 -33.24 6.45
N ALA A 108 -7.72 -31.92 6.55
CA ALA A 108 -8.62 -30.91 5.98
C ALA A 108 -8.17 -30.40 4.58
N GLY A 109 -7.12 -30.99 4.02
CA GLY A 109 -6.59 -30.64 2.68
C GLY A 109 -5.14 -30.15 2.72
N GLU A 110 -4.67 -29.76 1.55
CA GLU A 110 -3.33 -29.25 1.37
C GLU A 110 -3.21 -27.79 1.82
N ILE A 111 -2.14 -27.48 2.54
CA ILE A 111 -1.80 -26.12 2.96
C ILE A 111 -0.36 -25.81 2.51
N SER A 112 -0.11 -24.60 2.02
CA SER A 112 1.22 -24.13 1.66
C SER A 112 1.68 -22.97 2.51
N PHE A 113 2.96 -22.95 2.84
CA PHE A 113 3.62 -21.92 3.62
C PHE A 113 4.97 -21.55 2.97
N LEU A 114 5.29 -20.26 2.93
CA LEU A 114 6.55 -19.77 2.37
C LEU A 114 7.57 -19.56 3.49
N ILE A 115 8.72 -20.21 3.37
CA ILE A 115 9.80 -20.16 4.35
C ILE A 115 10.99 -19.44 3.73
N PRO A 116 11.58 -18.43 4.38
CA PRO A 116 12.79 -17.76 3.88
C PRO A 116 13.95 -18.75 3.66
N VAL A 117 14.73 -18.53 2.61
CA VAL A 117 15.92 -19.32 2.29
C VAL A 117 17.18 -18.49 2.54
N SER A 118 18.12 -19.08 3.26
CA SER A 118 19.42 -18.48 3.61
C SER A 118 20.57 -19.25 2.97
N ASP A 119 21.64 -18.53 2.66
CA ASP A 119 22.92 -19.13 2.26
C ASP A 119 23.82 -19.45 3.49
N LEU A 120 23.42 -19.01 4.68
CA LEU A 120 24.14 -19.28 5.92
C LEU A 120 23.74 -20.66 6.47
N PRO A 121 24.64 -21.29 7.25
CA PRO A 121 24.26 -22.43 8.08
C PRO A 121 23.11 -22.04 9.02
N GLU A 122 22.03 -22.80 9.00
CA GLU A 122 20.86 -22.60 9.86
C GLU A 122 20.81 -23.69 10.93
N SER A 123 20.51 -23.30 12.16
CA SER A 123 20.40 -24.21 13.31
C SER A 123 19.24 -23.81 14.22
N ILE A 124 18.89 -24.70 15.13
CA ILE A 124 17.88 -24.44 16.17
C ILE A 124 18.62 -24.35 17.50
N ARG A 125 18.31 -23.31 18.30
CA ARG A 125 18.84 -23.15 19.65
C ARG A 125 18.42 -24.35 20.52
N LYS A 126 19.37 -24.94 21.22
CA LYS A 126 19.12 -26.09 22.09
C LYS A 126 19.17 -25.73 23.57
N ASP A 127 20.07 -24.82 23.94
CA ASP A 127 20.35 -24.43 25.33
C ASP A 127 21.12 -23.11 25.40
N ASP A 128 21.45 -22.64 26.60
CA ASP A 128 22.23 -21.42 26.85
C ASP A 128 23.70 -21.51 26.43
N ALA A 129 24.18 -22.69 26.09
CA ALA A 129 25.55 -22.90 25.60
C ALA A 129 25.66 -22.84 24.07
N THR A 130 24.61 -22.38 23.38
CA THR A 130 24.60 -22.31 21.91
C THR A 130 25.69 -21.34 21.43
N ALA A 131 26.74 -21.89 20.81
CA ALA A 131 27.84 -21.14 20.23
C ALA A 131 27.60 -20.90 18.74
N ILE A 132 27.83 -19.67 18.30
CA ILE A 132 27.79 -19.28 16.89
C ILE A 132 29.19 -19.38 16.32
N MET A 133 29.38 -20.35 15.44
CA MET A 133 30.65 -20.63 14.77
C MET A 133 30.71 -19.97 13.39
N GLY A 134 31.26 -18.75 13.32
CA GLY A 134 31.28 -17.99 12.07
C GLY A 134 29.91 -17.36 11.73
N SER A 135 29.69 -17.09 10.45
CA SER A 135 28.37 -16.55 10.02
C SER A 135 27.31 -17.67 10.03
N ALA A 136 26.23 -17.44 10.73
CA ALA A 136 25.15 -18.45 10.90
C ALA A 136 23.81 -17.81 11.24
N GLY A 137 22.73 -18.54 11.01
CA GLY A 137 21.39 -18.26 11.51
C GLY A 137 20.98 -19.26 12.60
N VAL A 138 20.31 -18.78 13.62
CA VAL A 138 19.80 -19.60 14.72
C VAL A 138 18.33 -19.29 14.96
N THR A 139 17.46 -20.26 14.76
CA THR A 139 16.06 -20.18 15.19
C THR A 139 15.94 -20.55 16.65
N ALA A 140 15.24 -19.74 17.41
CA ALA A 140 15.00 -19.97 18.83
C ALA A 140 13.52 -19.75 19.20
N VAL A 141 13.10 -20.41 20.27
CA VAL A 141 11.75 -20.28 20.83
C VAL A 141 11.89 -19.77 22.26
N PHE A 142 11.28 -18.61 22.54
CA PHE A 142 11.15 -18.14 23.91
C PHE A 142 10.03 -18.88 24.63
N GLY A 143 10.34 -19.50 25.75
CA GLY A 143 9.35 -19.94 26.73
C GLY A 143 8.65 -18.77 27.41
N LEU A 144 7.54 -19.03 28.09
CA LEU A 144 6.76 -17.98 28.78
C LEU A 144 7.57 -17.28 29.87
N GLU A 145 8.38 -18.02 30.61
CA GLU A 145 9.17 -17.54 31.76
C GLU A 145 10.60 -17.06 31.35
N GLU A 146 10.98 -17.26 30.10
CA GLU A 146 12.32 -16.87 29.64
C GLU A 146 12.34 -15.39 29.25
N GLU A 147 13.32 -14.65 29.79
CA GLU A 147 13.50 -13.22 29.54
C GLU A 147 14.59 -12.93 28.51
N SER A 148 15.62 -13.81 28.42
CA SER A 148 16.75 -13.59 27.52
C SER A 148 17.39 -14.90 27.07
N HIS A 149 17.97 -14.86 25.86
CA HIS A 149 18.81 -15.94 25.33
C HIS A 149 20.23 -15.42 25.06
N HIS A 150 21.23 -16.23 25.36
CA HIS A 150 22.64 -15.88 25.23
C HIS A 150 23.30 -16.75 24.16
N TYR A 151 24.15 -16.14 23.33
CA TYR A 151 24.89 -16.80 22.26
C TYR A 151 26.36 -16.41 22.31
N SER A 152 27.24 -17.38 22.49
CA SER A 152 28.67 -17.11 22.49
C SER A 152 29.25 -17.05 21.07
N MET A 153 30.15 -16.08 20.81
CA MET A 153 30.80 -15.86 19.52
C MET A 153 32.30 -15.64 19.76
N THR A 154 33.18 -16.35 19.04
CA THR A 154 34.61 -16.04 19.03
C THR A 154 34.89 -15.10 17.87
N VAL A 155 35.42 -13.90 18.16
CA VAL A 155 35.60 -12.81 17.18
C VAL A 155 37.04 -12.32 17.24
N MET A 156 37.62 -12.04 16.07
CA MET A 156 38.99 -11.47 15.99
C MET A 156 38.94 -9.94 16.02
N SER A 157 40.00 -9.35 16.59
CA SER A 157 40.21 -7.90 16.59
C SER A 157 40.09 -7.32 15.17
N GLY A 158 39.32 -6.28 15.03
CA GLY A 158 39.07 -5.58 13.76
C GLY A 158 37.96 -6.16 12.88
N GLU A 159 37.45 -7.35 13.18
CA GLU A 159 36.30 -7.89 12.46
C GLU A 159 35.04 -7.05 12.70
N GLN A 160 34.29 -6.86 11.65
CA GLN A 160 32.97 -6.22 11.67
C GLN A 160 31.88 -7.30 11.53
N TRP A 161 30.87 -7.20 12.39
CA TRP A 161 29.75 -8.14 12.41
C TRP A 161 28.43 -7.39 12.33
N SER A 162 27.48 -7.96 11.61
CA SER A 162 26.06 -7.59 11.63
C SER A 162 25.29 -8.69 12.34
N LEU A 163 24.43 -8.28 13.26
CA LEU A 163 23.49 -9.15 13.94
C LEU A 163 22.08 -8.62 13.66
N ASP A 164 21.21 -9.50 13.20
CA ASP A 164 19.84 -9.17 12.84
C ASP A 164 18.90 -10.18 13.52
N VAL A 165 17.90 -9.70 14.22
CA VAL A 165 16.86 -10.53 14.81
C VAL A 165 15.58 -10.34 14.03
N GLY A 166 14.95 -11.43 13.61
CA GLY A 166 13.61 -11.42 13.02
C GLY A 166 12.66 -12.20 13.90
N SER A 167 11.57 -11.58 14.34
CA SER A 167 10.53 -12.25 15.13
C SER A 167 9.45 -12.87 14.24
N PHE A 168 9.03 -14.09 14.62
CA PHE A 168 7.96 -14.83 13.95
C PHE A 168 6.95 -15.25 15.01
N GLY A 169 5.66 -15.03 14.78
CA GLY A 169 4.69 -15.21 15.85
C GLY A 169 3.54 -16.14 15.53
N MET A 170 3.06 -16.82 16.58
CA MET A 170 1.72 -17.44 16.63
C MET A 170 0.67 -16.44 17.17
N GLY A 171 1.00 -15.17 17.18
CA GLY A 171 0.26 -14.03 17.71
C GLY A 171 1.03 -12.75 17.43
N PRO A 172 0.90 -11.68 18.23
CA PRO A 172 1.71 -10.48 18.11
C PRO A 172 3.19 -10.87 18.18
N ALA A 173 3.98 -10.35 17.23
CA ALA A 173 5.43 -10.51 17.26
C ALA A 173 5.96 -10.02 18.61
N ALA A 174 6.88 -10.77 19.23
CA ALA A 174 7.52 -10.32 20.45
C ALA A 174 8.35 -9.06 20.14
N ASP A 175 8.23 -8.07 20.99
CA ASP A 175 9.13 -6.91 20.99
C ASP A 175 10.45 -7.35 21.63
N LEU A 176 11.55 -7.31 20.84
CA LEU A 176 12.84 -7.86 21.20
C LEU A 176 13.91 -6.77 21.22
N SER A 177 14.92 -6.93 22.06
CA SER A 177 16.15 -6.15 22.03
C SER A 177 17.36 -7.05 21.82
N LEU A 178 18.43 -6.47 21.28
CA LEU A 178 19.68 -7.15 20.98
C LEU A 178 20.85 -6.38 21.58
N GLU A 179 21.68 -7.06 22.36
CA GLU A 179 22.92 -6.54 22.92
C GLU A 179 24.10 -7.42 22.52
N VAL A 180 25.28 -6.83 22.42
CA VAL A 180 26.55 -7.56 22.33
C VAL A 180 27.46 -7.18 23.50
N LEU A 181 27.90 -8.17 24.26
CA LEU A 181 28.78 -8.02 25.39
C LEU A 181 30.19 -8.52 25.03
N ASP A 182 31.24 -7.89 25.58
CA ASP A 182 32.61 -8.41 25.53
C ASP A 182 32.88 -9.44 26.63
N ASP A 183 34.11 -10.00 26.66
CA ASP A 183 34.55 -10.98 27.67
C ASP A 183 34.41 -10.48 29.13
N ALA A 184 34.42 -9.16 29.34
CA ALA A 184 34.24 -8.54 30.66
C ALA A 184 32.77 -8.31 31.02
N GLY A 185 31.82 -8.66 30.14
CA GLY A 185 30.40 -8.42 30.29
C GLY A 185 29.95 -6.98 30.03
N LYS A 186 30.80 -6.18 29.39
CA LYS A 186 30.49 -4.80 29.03
C LYS A 186 29.75 -4.77 27.69
N VAL A 187 28.67 -4.02 27.61
CA VAL A 187 27.92 -3.76 26.36
C VAL A 187 28.82 -3.00 25.38
N VAL A 188 29.03 -3.56 24.20
CA VAL A 188 29.80 -2.97 23.09
C VAL A 188 28.88 -2.46 21.97
N ALA A 189 27.68 -2.99 21.87
CA ALA A 189 26.64 -2.52 20.96
C ALA A 189 25.27 -2.99 21.48
N GLU A 190 24.23 -2.18 21.26
CA GLU A 190 22.85 -2.49 21.62
C GLU A 190 21.86 -1.83 20.65
N ASN A 191 20.75 -2.45 20.42
CA ASN A 191 19.62 -1.89 19.67
C ASN A 191 18.33 -2.65 19.99
N ASP A 192 17.18 -1.96 19.93
CA ASP A 192 15.83 -2.53 20.17
C ASP A 192 14.91 -2.38 18.95
N ASP A 193 15.25 -1.54 17.98
CA ASP A 193 14.47 -1.32 16.77
C ASP A 193 15.31 -1.48 15.50
N GLY A 194 14.68 -1.94 14.43
CA GLY A 194 15.24 -1.94 13.08
C GLY A 194 14.91 -0.65 12.31
N PRO A 195 15.54 -0.44 11.17
CA PRO A 195 15.25 0.73 10.32
C PRO A 195 13.91 0.67 9.62
N VAL A 196 13.22 -0.47 9.64
CA VAL A 196 11.99 -0.75 8.88
C VAL A 196 10.85 -1.22 9.80
N ASP A 197 11.18 -1.95 10.85
CA ASP A 197 10.26 -2.55 11.82
C ASP A 197 10.87 -2.54 13.23
N SER A 198 10.17 -3.12 14.20
CA SER A 198 10.60 -3.24 15.59
C SER A 198 11.59 -4.39 15.84
N ASP A 199 12.00 -5.13 14.81
CA ASP A 199 12.98 -6.20 14.98
C ASP A 199 14.41 -5.62 15.01
N PRO A 200 15.24 -5.87 16.04
CA PRO A 200 16.49 -5.19 16.23
C PRO A 200 17.57 -5.65 15.25
N THR A 201 18.30 -4.68 14.73
CA THR A 201 19.50 -4.90 13.93
C THR A 201 20.66 -4.09 14.49
N LEU A 202 21.84 -4.67 14.59
CA LEU A 202 23.01 -3.94 15.03
C LEU A 202 24.27 -4.34 14.25
N GLN A 203 25.24 -3.44 14.27
CA GLN A 203 26.59 -3.69 13.76
C GLN A 203 27.60 -3.32 14.82
N PHE A 204 28.66 -4.13 14.96
CA PHE A 204 29.78 -3.79 15.83
C PHE A 204 31.10 -4.18 15.20
N LYS A 205 32.17 -3.49 15.63
CA LYS A 205 33.55 -3.82 15.29
C LYS A 205 34.27 -4.28 16.53
N ALA A 206 34.81 -5.48 16.50
CA ALA A 206 35.52 -6.03 17.64
C ALA A 206 36.85 -5.25 17.91
N ALA A 207 36.96 -4.71 19.10
CA ALA A 207 38.20 -3.99 19.52
C ALA A 207 39.35 -4.95 19.82
N THR A 208 39.04 -6.10 20.38
CA THR A 208 39.99 -7.15 20.79
C THR A 208 39.57 -8.51 20.27
N THR A 209 40.53 -9.42 20.10
CA THR A 209 40.22 -10.83 19.87
C THR A 209 39.77 -11.45 21.19
N GLY A 210 38.63 -12.10 21.20
CA GLY A 210 38.04 -12.72 22.40
C GLY A 210 36.66 -13.31 22.14
N ASN A 211 36.01 -13.69 23.24
CA ASN A 211 34.62 -14.14 23.19
C ASN A 211 33.71 -12.93 23.40
N TYR A 212 32.69 -12.87 22.57
CA TYR A 212 31.58 -11.93 22.68
C TYR A 212 30.31 -12.70 22.91
N THR A 213 29.36 -12.10 23.60
CA THR A 213 28.04 -12.71 23.81
C THR A 213 26.96 -11.85 23.20
N ALA A 214 26.24 -12.38 22.21
CA ALA A 214 25.01 -11.76 21.75
C ALA A 214 23.87 -12.16 22.69
N VAL A 215 23.09 -11.18 23.15
CA VAL A 215 21.96 -11.37 24.06
C VAL A 215 20.70 -10.86 23.39
N VAL A 216 19.73 -11.74 23.19
CA VAL A 216 18.39 -11.39 22.71
C VAL A 216 17.46 -11.38 23.91
N ARG A 217 16.72 -10.27 24.15
CA ARG A 217 15.80 -10.12 25.29
C ARG A 217 14.40 -9.80 24.81
N LYS A 218 13.41 -10.24 25.56
CA LYS A 218 12.04 -9.74 25.45
C LYS A 218 11.93 -8.38 26.14
N VAL A 219 11.47 -7.37 25.40
CA VAL A 219 11.17 -6.02 25.94
C VAL A 219 9.81 -6.02 26.62
N THR A 220 8.85 -6.76 26.06
CA THR A 220 7.51 -6.90 26.64
C THR A 220 7.21 -8.36 26.99
N THR A 221 6.46 -8.59 28.06
CA THR A 221 5.96 -9.93 28.40
C THR A 221 4.92 -10.37 27.37
N ALA A 222 5.30 -11.27 26.48
CA ALA A 222 4.35 -11.90 25.57
C ALA A 222 3.50 -12.93 26.33
N ALA A 223 2.20 -12.95 26.05
CA ALA A 223 1.28 -13.93 26.63
C ALA A 223 1.44 -15.35 26.04
N GLU A 224 2.23 -15.50 24.98
CA GLU A 224 2.41 -16.73 24.21
C GLU A 224 3.88 -16.97 23.88
N THR A 225 4.20 -18.21 23.50
CA THR A 225 5.53 -18.60 23.02
C THR A 225 5.88 -17.83 21.73
N SER A 226 7.05 -17.24 21.69
CA SER A 226 7.52 -16.45 20.54
C SER A 226 8.69 -17.15 19.87
N VAL A 227 8.67 -17.20 18.56
CA VAL A 227 9.77 -17.72 17.74
C VAL A 227 10.53 -16.54 17.12
N TYR A 228 11.85 -16.61 17.15
CA TYR A 228 12.68 -15.64 16.45
C TYR A 228 13.87 -16.32 15.76
N ARG A 229 14.48 -15.63 14.83
CA ARG A 229 15.73 -16.01 14.21
C ARG A 229 16.77 -14.94 14.45
N LEU A 230 17.89 -15.32 15.06
CA LEU A 230 19.09 -14.50 15.14
C LEU A 230 20.00 -14.84 13.96
N GLN A 231 20.32 -13.88 13.14
CA GLN A 231 21.36 -13.97 12.13
C GLN A 231 22.61 -13.25 12.59
N CYS A 232 23.73 -13.93 12.59
CA CYS A 232 25.05 -13.35 12.84
C CYS A 232 25.90 -13.52 11.58
N ALA A 233 26.36 -12.41 11.01
CA ALA A 233 27.15 -12.44 9.80
C ALA A 233 28.41 -11.57 9.94
N ARG A 234 29.57 -12.19 9.73
CA ARG A 234 30.81 -11.44 9.61
C ARG A 234 30.79 -10.63 8.32
N GLN A 235 30.97 -9.35 8.44
CA GLN A 235 31.03 -8.48 7.28
C GLN A 235 32.40 -8.64 6.60
N VAL A 236 32.35 -9.12 5.39
CA VAL A 236 33.53 -9.13 4.50
C VAL A 236 33.49 -7.88 3.63
N PRO A 237 34.64 -7.37 3.16
CA PRO A 237 34.64 -6.27 2.21
C PRO A 237 33.76 -6.57 1.03
N ASP A 238 32.77 -5.71 0.77
CA ASP A 238 31.81 -5.85 -0.32
C ASP A 238 31.09 -4.52 -0.59
N PHE A 239 30.29 -4.47 -1.64
CA PHE A 239 29.38 -3.36 -1.92
C PHE A 239 28.06 -3.85 -2.52
N LEU A 240 26.98 -3.13 -2.22
CA LEU A 240 25.68 -3.28 -2.84
C LEU A 240 25.34 -2.00 -3.59
N LEU A 241 24.59 -2.13 -4.67
CA LEU A 241 24.12 -1.00 -5.47
C LEU A 241 22.61 -0.91 -5.45
N THR A 242 22.10 0.31 -5.32
CA THR A 242 20.67 0.59 -5.47
C THR A 242 20.42 1.66 -6.51
N VAL A 243 19.31 1.52 -7.22
CA VAL A 243 18.87 2.41 -8.31
C VAL A 243 17.36 2.60 -8.23
N PRO A 244 16.80 3.68 -8.82
CA PRO A 244 15.36 3.85 -8.91
C PRO A 244 14.70 2.70 -9.72
N GLN A 245 13.51 2.28 -9.29
CA GLN A 245 12.74 1.25 -10.00
C GLN A 245 12.31 1.68 -11.40
N VAL A 246 12.01 2.98 -11.57
CA VAL A 246 11.58 3.55 -12.85
C VAL A 246 12.38 4.82 -13.13
N VAL A 247 12.88 4.92 -14.34
CA VAL A 247 13.55 6.11 -14.89
C VAL A 247 12.82 6.52 -16.16
N THR A 248 12.44 7.80 -16.26
CA THR A 248 11.84 8.37 -17.47
C THR A 248 12.91 9.10 -18.29
N LEU A 249 12.94 8.85 -19.59
CA LEU A 249 13.85 9.50 -20.53
C LEU A 249 13.03 10.13 -21.68
N PRO A 250 12.95 11.47 -21.75
CA PRO A 250 12.23 12.13 -22.83
C PRO A 250 12.98 11.96 -24.16
N LEU A 251 12.26 11.84 -25.28
CA LEU A 251 12.84 11.84 -26.61
C LEU A 251 13.63 13.14 -26.86
N ALA A 252 14.75 13.05 -27.57
CA ALA A 252 15.71 14.14 -27.78
C ALA A 252 16.21 14.79 -26.48
N GLY A 253 16.15 14.06 -25.38
CA GLY A 253 16.47 14.58 -24.05
C GLY A 253 17.49 13.75 -23.29
N LYS A 254 17.74 14.16 -22.06
CA LYS A 254 18.65 13.50 -21.12
C LYS A 254 17.93 13.20 -19.81
N SER A 255 18.36 12.15 -19.15
CA SER A 255 17.93 11.82 -17.79
C SER A 255 19.09 11.26 -16.98
N GLU A 256 19.10 11.56 -15.69
CA GLU A 256 20.10 11.05 -14.76
C GLU A 256 19.50 9.88 -13.96
N ILE A 257 20.28 8.82 -13.82
CA ILE A 257 20.01 7.72 -12.89
C ILE A 257 20.91 7.91 -11.67
N ALA A 258 20.33 8.10 -10.50
CA ALA A 258 21.06 8.08 -9.25
C ALA A 258 21.40 6.63 -8.90
N VAL A 259 22.68 6.31 -8.80
CA VAL A 259 23.19 5.01 -8.33
C VAL A 259 23.78 5.24 -6.95
N GLN A 260 23.29 4.49 -5.95
CA GLN A 260 23.82 4.54 -4.60
C GLN A 260 24.57 3.25 -4.29
N ALA A 261 25.71 3.35 -3.59
CA ALA A 261 26.50 2.25 -3.11
C ALA A 261 26.47 2.18 -1.59
N VAL A 262 26.13 1.02 -1.06
CA VAL A 262 26.31 0.67 0.35
C VAL A 262 27.57 -0.19 0.44
N ARG A 263 28.59 0.32 1.11
CA ARG A 263 29.88 -0.33 1.31
C ARG A 263 29.89 -1.06 2.64
N SER A 264 30.43 -2.27 2.68
CA SER A 264 30.49 -3.10 3.88
C SER A 264 31.89 -3.69 4.09
N GLY A 265 32.16 -4.18 5.30
CA GLY A 265 33.39 -4.87 5.64
C GLY A 265 34.67 -4.06 5.42
N GLY A 266 34.60 -2.73 5.41
CA GLY A 266 35.73 -1.84 5.16
C GLY A 266 36.12 -1.68 3.69
N PHE A 267 35.25 -2.10 2.75
CA PHE A 267 35.48 -1.83 1.34
C PHE A 267 35.35 -0.34 1.03
N ASP A 268 36.39 0.24 0.42
CA ASP A 268 36.45 1.66 0.05
C ASP A 268 36.91 1.91 -1.40
N GLY A 269 37.03 0.87 -2.21
CA GLY A 269 37.51 0.93 -3.60
C GLY A 269 36.60 1.69 -4.56
N GLU A 270 37.12 2.12 -5.71
CA GLU A 270 36.34 2.65 -6.84
C GLU A 270 35.42 1.56 -7.40
N ILE A 271 34.20 1.92 -7.77
CA ILE A 271 33.23 1.02 -8.41
C ILE A 271 32.94 1.54 -9.82
N VAL A 272 33.32 0.76 -10.85
CA VAL A 272 33.05 1.09 -12.27
C VAL A 272 31.66 0.59 -12.62
N LEU A 273 30.80 1.50 -13.12
CA LEU A 273 29.42 1.19 -13.47
C LEU A 273 29.28 0.82 -14.94
N SER A 274 28.28 0.03 -15.26
CA SER A 274 27.89 -0.31 -16.63
C SER A 274 26.38 -0.53 -16.74
N VAL A 275 25.82 -0.34 -17.94
CA VAL A 275 24.39 -0.57 -18.20
C VAL A 275 24.23 -1.58 -19.33
N GLU A 276 23.26 -2.46 -19.18
CA GLU A 276 22.90 -3.46 -20.20
C GLU A 276 21.42 -3.33 -20.55
N GLY A 277 21.08 -3.62 -21.80
CA GLY A 277 19.70 -3.68 -22.25
C GLY A 277 19.11 -2.33 -22.66
N LEU A 278 19.91 -1.31 -22.95
CA LEU A 278 19.39 -0.04 -23.48
C LEU A 278 18.57 -0.26 -24.76
N PRO A 279 17.48 0.51 -24.97
CA PRO A 279 16.75 0.51 -26.23
C PRO A 279 17.58 1.17 -27.35
N ASP A 280 17.24 0.88 -28.60
CA ASP A 280 17.86 1.51 -29.75
C ASP A 280 17.64 3.02 -29.73
N GLY A 281 18.68 3.78 -30.09
CA GLY A 281 18.68 5.24 -30.03
C GLY A 281 18.87 5.84 -28.63
N VAL A 282 19.20 5.01 -27.62
CA VAL A 282 19.59 5.48 -26.29
C VAL A 282 21.07 5.19 -26.06
N THR A 283 21.81 6.19 -25.61
CA THR A 283 23.23 6.10 -25.27
C THR A 283 23.46 6.51 -23.82
N ALA A 284 24.53 5.98 -23.27
CA ALA A 284 25.01 6.32 -21.95
C ALA A 284 26.23 7.25 -22.08
N SER A 285 26.27 8.32 -21.30
CA SER A 285 27.36 9.31 -21.32
C SER A 285 27.83 9.68 -19.93
N GLY A 286 29.05 10.21 -19.82
CA GLY A 286 29.66 10.64 -18.58
C GLY A 286 30.58 9.61 -17.92
N ASP A 287 31.09 9.95 -16.75
CA ASP A 287 31.98 9.09 -15.94
C ASP A 287 31.13 8.09 -15.14
N TRP A 288 31.09 6.87 -15.64
CA TRP A 288 30.33 5.80 -15.03
C TRP A 288 31.12 5.12 -13.93
N LYS A 289 31.32 5.85 -12.81
CA LYS A 289 32.00 5.30 -11.63
C LYS A 289 31.57 5.99 -10.35
N ILE A 290 31.62 5.24 -9.26
CA ILE A 290 31.53 5.76 -7.90
C ILE A 290 32.96 5.80 -7.37
N PRO A 291 33.57 6.98 -7.14
CA PRO A 291 34.92 7.08 -6.65
C PRO A 291 35.13 6.39 -5.30
N ALA A 292 36.39 6.04 -4.98
CA ALA A 292 36.74 5.53 -3.67
C ALA A 292 36.27 6.47 -2.55
N GLY A 293 35.68 5.90 -1.49
CA GLY A 293 35.13 6.66 -0.36
C GLY A 293 33.80 7.39 -0.64
N LYS A 294 33.25 7.33 -1.85
CA LYS A 294 31.95 7.92 -2.16
C LYS A 294 30.86 6.86 -2.17
N SER A 295 29.64 7.30 -1.87
CA SER A 295 28.46 6.43 -1.77
C SER A 295 27.48 6.58 -2.94
N ASP A 296 27.72 7.51 -3.88
CA ASP A 296 26.79 7.75 -4.96
C ASP A 296 27.47 8.21 -6.25
N ALA A 297 26.78 8.00 -7.36
CA ALA A 297 27.09 8.60 -8.66
C ALA A 297 25.81 8.85 -9.45
N LYS A 298 25.90 9.76 -10.42
CA LYS A 298 24.83 10.02 -11.39
C LYS A 298 25.28 9.59 -12.76
N VAL A 299 24.46 8.75 -13.35
CA VAL A 299 24.68 8.20 -14.67
C VAL A 299 23.73 8.88 -15.65
N THR A 300 24.25 9.45 -16.74
CA THR A 300 23.44 10.16 -17.73
C THR A 300 23.08 9.24 -18.88
N LEU A 301 21.78 9.18 -19.20
CA LEU A 301 21.25 8.59 -20.43
C LEU A 301 20.80 9.71 -21.37
N GLU A 302 21.03 9.51 -22.67
CA GLU A 302 20.61 10.43 -23.73
C GLU A 302 19.82 9.66 -24.78
N SER A 303 18.76 10.25 -25.31
CA SER A 303 17.94 9.65 -26.35
C SER A 303 17.95 10.43 -27.66
N ALA A 304 17.91 9.74 -28.78
CA ALA A 304 17.69 10.31 -30.10
C ALA A 304 16.23 10.78 -30.25
N ALA A 305 16.01 11.77 -31.12
CA ALA A 305 14.67 12.32 -31.38
C ALA A 305 13.72 11.32 -32.07
N ASP A 306 14.29 10.40 -32.84
CA ASP A 306 13.56 9.36 -33.59
C ASP A 306 13.52 8.01 -32.87
N ALA A 307 13.99 7.93 -31.62
CA ALA A 307 13.93 6.72 -30.83
C ALA A 307 12.47 6.28 -30.61
N ALA A 308 12.27 4.97 -30.43
CA ALA A 308 10.94 4.44 -30.15
C ALA A 308 10.47 4.79 -28.74
N VAL A 309 9.20 5.15 -28.58
CA VAL A 309 8.57 5.31 -27.26
C VAL A 309 8.22 3.94 -26.70
N VAL A 310 9.08 3.41 -25.86
CA VAL A 310 8.99 2.05 -25.29
C VAL A 310 9.33 2.08 -23.80
N ALA A 311 8.86 1.08 -23.06
CA ALA A 311 9.34 0.76 -21.73
C ALA A 311 10.20 -0.51 -21.83
N LYS A 312 11.44 -0.45 -21.35
CA LYS A 312 12.39 -1.57 -21.42
C LYS A 312 13.09 -1.74 -20.09
N LEU A 313 13.25 -2.98 -19.67
CA LEU A 313 14.03 -3.30 -18.47
C LEU A 313 15.52 -3.24 -18.79
N ILE A 314 16.25 -2.45 -18.05
CA ILE A 314 17.70 -2.30 -18.13
C ILE A 314 18.33 -2.83 -16.83
N THR A 315 19.60 -3.25 -16.92
CA THR A 315 20.37 -3.72 -15.77
C THR A 315 21.57 -2.81 -15.56
N ILE A 316 21.80 -2.35 -14.34
CA ILE A 316 22.97 -1.57 -13.97
C ILE A 316 23.88 -2.45 -13.12
N ASN A 317 25.16 -2.55 -13.49
CA ASN A 317 26.15 -3.33 -12.80
C ASN A 317 27.30 -2.45 -12.32
N GLY A 318 27.88 -2.81 -11.20
CA GLY A 318 29.14 -2.25 -10.71
C GLY A 318 30.21 -3.32 -10.63
N ASN A 319 31.41 -2.98 -11.07
CA ASN A 319 32.58 -3.83 -11.01
C ASN A 319 33.66 -3.14 -10.17
N SER A 320 34.29 -3.89 -9.30
CA SER A 320 35.42 -3.40 -8.47
C SER A 320 36.32 -4.56 -8.04
N THR A 321 37.55 -4.24 -7.67
CA THR A 321 38.43 -5.20 -7.05
C THR A 321 38.24 -5.16 -5.54
N VAL A 322 37.77 -6.25 -4.97
CA VAL A 322 37.60 -6.44 -3.53
C VAL A 322 38.69 -7.37 -3.01
N GLY A 323 39.64 -6.80 -2.25
CA GLY A 323 40.85 -7.51 -1.92
C GLY A 323 41.69 -7.83 -3.16
N THR A 324 41.75 -9.10 -3.57
CA THR A 324 42.42 -9.56 -4.79
C THR A 324 41.43 -10.09 -5.85
N THR A 325 40.13 -10.00 -5.58
CA THR A 325 39.11 -10.61 -6.42
C THR A 325 38.34 -9.54 -7.18
N GLU A 326 38.20 -9.71 -8.48
CA GLU A 326 37.25 -8.93 -9.29
C GLU A 326 35.83 -9.31 -8.91
N THR A 327 35.08 -8.34 -8.43
CA THR A 327 33.71 -8.54 -7.95
C THR A 327 32.75 -7.71 -8.77
N ARG A 328 31.69 -8.36 -9.25
CA ARG A 328 30.58 -7.71 -9.96
C ARG A 328 29.33 -7.80 -9.09
N ARG A 329 28.62 -6.65 -8.96
CA ARG A 329 27.33 -6.57 -8.28
C ARG A 329 26.31 -5.92 -9.21
N THR A 330 25.13 -6.54 -9.30
CA THR A 330 24.00 -5.98 -10.02
C THR A 330 23.19 -5.10 -9.08
N ALA A 331 22.83 -3.91 -9.54
CA ALA A 331 22.06 -2.97 -8.74
C ALA A 331 20.63 -3.47 -8.50
N THR A 332 20.17 -3.31 -7.26
CA THR A 332 18.79 -3.58 -6.86
C THR A 332 17.94 -2.34 -7.08
N ALA A 333 16.82 -2.49 -7.76
CA ALA A 333 15.87 -1.42 -7.96
C ALA A 333 14.99 -1.24 -6.72
N THR A 334 15.02 -0.04 -6.14
CA THR A 334 14.21 0.30 -4.96
C THR A 334 12.98 1.08 -5.37
N ALA A 335 11.82 0.66 -4.90
CA ALA A 335 10.58 1.43 -5.05
C ALA A 335 10.65 2.65 -4.12
N GLY A 336 10.68 3.85 -4.71
CA GLY A 336 10.45 5.07 -3.94
C GLY A 336 8.96 5.22 -3.65
N GLY A 337 8.58 5.36 -2.38
CA GLY A 337 7.21 5.68 -1.96
C GLY A 337 6.59 4.67 -0.99
N ASN A 338 5.48 5.07 -0.39
CA ASN A 338 4.70 4.30 0.60
C ASN A 338 3.97 3.08 -0.02
N LEU A 339 4.69 2.18 -0.65
CA LEU A 339 4.16 0.87 -1.00
C LEU A 339 4.24 -0.01 0.25
N CYS A 340 3.19 -0.78 0.50
CA CYS A 340 3.10 -1.65 1.66
C CYS A 340 4.40 -2.44 1.84
N PRO A 341 5.20 -2.20 2.88
CA PRO A 341 6.57 -2.72 2.99
C PRO A 341 6.64 -4.25 2.92
N ARG A 342 5.64 -4.94 3.48
CA ARG A 342 5.63 -6.40 3.59
C ARG A 342 5.31 -7.18 2.32
N GLN A 343 4.68 -6.57 1.32
CA GLN A 343 4.33 -7.29 0.08
C GLN A 343 5.34 -7.13 -1.06
N LEU A 344 6.26 -6.18 -0.94
CA LEU A 344 7.21 -5.81 -1.99
C LEU A 344 8.68 -5.81 -1.55
N SER A 345 8.98 -5.87 -0.24
CA SER A 345 10.34 -5.88 0.29
C SER A 345 11.17 -7.09 -0.15
N ASP A 346 10.53 -8.23 -0.43
CA ASP A 346 11.21 -9.48 -0.78
C ASP A 346 11.51 -9.63 -2.26
N ARG A 347 11.01 -8.73 -3.10
CA ARG A 347 11.36 -8.72 -4.52
C ARG A 347 12.47 -7.71 -4.79
N GLN A 348 13.69 -8.10 -4.49
CA GLN A 348 14.87 -7.44 -5.03
C GLN A 348 14.85 -7.58 -6.57
N VAL A 349 14.27 -6.58 -7.23
CA VAL A 349 14.24 -6.56 -8.68
C VAL A 349 15.57 -5.99 -9.18
N GLN A 350 16.43 -6.83 -9.73
CA GLN A 350 17.73 -6.44 -10.31
C GLN A 350 17.59 -5.76 -11.68
N LYS A 351 16.46 -5.11 -11.93
CA LYS A 351 16.17 -4.43 -13.20
C LYS A 351 15.44 -3.13 -12.96
N THR A 352 15.87 -2.09 -13.62
CA THR A 352 15.20 -0.78 -13.67
C THR A 352 14.38 -0.66 -14.93
N MET A 353 13.17 -0.16 -14.83
CA MET A 353 12.36 0.16 -16.00
C MET A 353 12.79 1.52 -16.57
N LEU A 354 13.34 1.52 -17.76
CA LEU A 354 13.56 2.73 -18.54
C LEU A 354 12.32 3.00 -19.41
N ALA A 355 11.59 4.07 -19.10
CA ALA A 355 10.42 4.50 -19.84
C ALA A 355 10.77 5.69 -20.76
N MET A 356 10.74 5.45 -22.07
CA MET A 356 10.90 6.50 -23.07
C MET A 356 9.62 7.31 -23.14
N THR A 357 9.70 8.65 -22.99
CA THR A 357 8.56 9.54 -22.90
C THR A 357 8.57 10.64 -23.94
N MET A 358 7.39 11.15 -24.27
CA MET A 358 7.20 12.33 -25.09
C MET A 358 6.59 13.45 -24.25
N ALA A 359 6.95 14.68 -24.53
CA ALA A 359 6.29 15.83 -23.95
C ALA A 359 4.91 16.04 -24.60
N ALA A 360 3.88 16.31 -23.80
CA ALA A 360 2.58 16.69 -24.33
C ALA A 360 2.68 18.09 -24.98
N PRO A 361 2.21 18.27 -26.24
CA PRO A 361 2.30 19.54 -26.96
C PRO A 361 1.22 20.54 -26.50
N ILE A 362 0.93 20.57 -25.21
CA ILE A 362 -0.04 21.47 -24.61
C ILE A 362 0.45 21.99 -23.26
N GLU A 363 -0.10 23.15 -22.83
CA GLU A 363 -0.11 23.57 -21.43
C GLU A 363 -1.55 23.75 -20.96
N VAL A 364 -1.79 23.41 -19.69
CA VAL A 364 -3.06 23.63 -19.00
C VAL A 364 -2.80 24.66 -17.90
N LEU A 365 -3.36 25.85 -18.05
CA LEU A 365 -3.14 26.99 -17.16
C LEU A 365 -4.41 27.26 -16.35
N VAL A 366 -4.28 27.33 -15.05
CA VAL A 366 -5.38 27.74 -14.16
C VAL A 366 -5.47 29.26 -14.20
N VAL A 367 -6.63 29.77 -14.59
CA VAL A 367 -6.90 31.23 -14.58
C VAL A 367 -6.96 31.69 -13.12
N ASP A 368 -6.30 32.81 -12.82
CA ASP A 368 -6.20 33.38 -11.48
C ASP A 368 -5.76 32.33 -10.42
N LYS A 369 -4.64 31.66 -10.69
CA LYS A 369 -4.14 30.53 -9.87
C LYS A 369 -3.98 30.87 -8.38
N GLU A 370 -3.72 32.11 -8.03
CA GLU A 370 -3.55 32.60 -6.66
C GLU A 370 -4.89 32.98 -5.99
N ARG A 371 -6.00 32.99 -6.74
CA ARG A 371 -7.31 33.35 -6.21
C ARG A 371 -7.79 32.34 -5.21
N GLN A 372 -8.20 32.79 -4.03
CA GLN A 372 -9.01 32.02 -3.10
C GLN A 372 -10.43 31.87 -3.65
N ARG A 373 -11.00 30.69 -3.53
CA ARG A 373 -12.32 30.33 -4.05
C ARG A 373 -13.17 29.80 -2.91
N ASP A 374 -14.19 30.55 -2.55
CA ASP A 374 -15.19 30.12 -1.57
C ASP A 374 -16.28 29.38 -2.34
N VAL A 375 -16.55 28.13 -1.96
CA VAL A 375 -17.43 27.25 -2.70
C VAL A 375 -18.38 26.52 -1.74
N HIS A 376 -19.67 26.62 -2.02
CA HIS A 376 -20.70 25.93 -1.23
C HIS A 376 -20.64 24.40 -1.43
N ARG A 377 -20.78 23.67 -0.35
CA ARG A 377 -20.91 22.21 -0.38
C ARG A 377 -22.20 21.78 -1.07
N GLY A 378 -22.18 20.62 -1.71
CA GLY A 378 -23.29 20.10 -2.48
C GLY A 378 -23.39 20.73 -3.88
N THR A 379 -22.44 21.60 -4.31
CA THR A 379 -22.49 22.31 -5.59
C THR A 379 -21.41 21.87 -6.56
N THR A 380 -21.55 22.31 -7.83
CA THR A 380 -20.54 22.14 -8.88
C THR A 380 -19.78 23.46 -9.08
N TYR A 381 -18.48 23.43 -8.79
CA TYR A 381 -17.59 24.54 -9.08
C TYR A 381 -17.04 24.45 -10.51
N LEU A 382 -17.11 25.55 -11.27
CA LEU A 382 -16.59 25.65 -12.63
C LEU A 382 -15.18 26.25 -12.59
N ALA A 383 -14.17 25.40 -12.77
CA ALA A 383 -12.78 25.83 -12.79
C ALA A 383 -12.39 26.36 -14.17
N GLU A 384 -12.07 27.64 -14.27
CA GLU A 384 -11.67 28.27 -15.52
C GLU A 384 -10.21 27.94 -15.85
N LEU A 385 -10.00 27.43 -17.08
CA LEU A 385 -8.70 26.97 -17.59
C LEU A 385 -8.43 27.60 -18.93
N GLU A 386 -7.17 28.03 -19.14
CA GLU A 386 -6.60 28.38 -20.43
C GLU A 386 -5.74 27.23 -20.95
N LEU A 387 -5.88 26.94 -22.25
CA LEU A 387 -5.18 25.83 -22.92
C LEU A 387 -4.25 26.43 -23.99
N VAL A 388 -2.95 26.21 -23.81
CA VAL A 388 -1.96 26.59 -24.81
C VAL A 388 -1.60 25.36 -25.64
N ARG A 389 -1.76 25.48 -26.96
CA ARG A 389 -1.37 24.43 -27.92
C ARG A 389 0.00 24.78 -28.48
N LYS A 390 0.93 23.84 -28.46
CA LYS A 390 2.33 24.00 -28.90
C LYS A 390 2.58 23.16 -30.17
N ASP A 391 3.63 23.48 -30.86
CA ASP A 391 4.15 22.73 -32.01
C ASP A 391 3.09 22.42 -33.09
N GLY A 392 2.11 23.32 -33.26
CA GLY A 392 1.04 23.15 -34.23
C GLY A 392 -0.02 22.12 -33.85
N PHE A 393 -0.07 21.68 -32.60
CA PHE A 393 -1.07 20.70 -32.16
C PHE A 393 -2.50 21.24 -32.34
N ALA A 394 -3.28 20.55 -33.17
CA ALA A 394 -4.67 20.87 -33.49
C ALA A 394 -5.65 19.74 -33.15
N GLY A 395 -5.28 18.87 -32.23
CA GLY A 395 -6.14 17.78 -31.75
C GLY A 395 -7.07 18.18 -30.61
N GLU A 396 -8.01 17.32 -30.27
CA GLU A 396 -8.85 17.47 -29.08
C GLU A 396 -8.01 17.37 -27.80
N ILE A 397 -8.43 18.09 -26.75
CA ILE A 397 -7.86 17.98 -25.40
C ILE A 397 -8.95 17.45 -24.47
N LYS A 398 -8.71 16.32 -23.84
CA LYS A 398 -9.56 15.79 -22.77
C LYS A 398 -9.06 16.28 -21.44
N LEU A 399 -9.91 16.99 -20.71
CA LEU A 399 -9.61 17.47 -19.37
C LEU A 399 -10.16 16.48 -18.35
N GLU A 400 -9.32 16.11 -17.40
CA GLU A 400 -9.65 15.14 -16.34
C GLU A 400 -9.15 15.68 -14.99
N MET A 401 -9.93 15.43 -13.94
CA MET A 401 -9.55 15.83 -12.59
C MET A 401 -8.68 14.75 -11.94
N THR A 402 -7.57 15.19 -11.35
CA THR A 402 -6.80 14.40 -10.40
C THR A 402 -6.85 15.02 -9.02
N ALA A 403 -7.16 14.24 -8.01
CA ALA A 403 -7.06 14.62 -6.61
C ALA A 403 -6.36 13.50 -5.85
N LYS A 404 -5.87 13.80 -4.64
CA LYS A 404 -5.41 12.73 -3.76
C LYS A 404 -6.54 11.72 -3.56
N GLN A 405 -6.18 10.44 -3.44
CA GLN A 405 -7.14 9.33 -3.39
C GLN A 405 -8.15 9.48 -2.24
N ASP A 406 -7.73 9.98 -1.08
CA ASP A 406 -8.59 10.32 0.06
C ASP A 406 -9.72 11.28 -0.33
N ARG A 407 -9.42 12.30 -1.13
CA ARG A 407 -10.39 13.32 -1.55
C ARG A 407 -11.39 12.83 -2.58
N GLN A 408 -10.94 12.00 -3.52
CA GLN A 408 -11.87 11.34 -4.46
C GLN A 408 -12.81 10.38 -3.72
N ARG A 409 -12.32 9.65 -2.73
CA ARG A 409 -13.13 8.77 -1.87
C ARG A 409 -14.14 9.54 -1.02
N MET A 410 -13.82 10.77 -0.64
CA MET A 410 -14.79 11.68 -0.02
C MET A 410 -15.89 12.16 -0.98
N GLY A 411 -15.85 11.77 -2.25
CA GLY A 411 -16.89 12.04 -3.24
C GLY A 411 -16.67 13.30 -4.09
N THR A 412 -15.53 14.02 -3.93
CA THR A 412 -15.14 15.07 -4.88
C THR A 412 -14.93 14.46 -6.26
N ARG A 413 -15.66 14.92 -7.28
CA ARG A 413 -15.66 14.31 -8.61
C ARG A 413 -15.79 15.32 -9.72
N GLY A 414 -15.21 14.99 -10.89
CA GLY A 414 -15.37 15.71 -12.15
C GLY A 414 -15.38 14.70 -13.29
N GLY A 415 -16.20 14.94 -14.29
CA GLY A 415 -16.24 14.14 -15.51
C GLY A 415 -15.10 14.48 -16.48
N ILE A 416 -14.99 13.73 -17.56
CA ILE A 416 -14.12 14.06 -18.69
C ILE A 416 -14.79 15.17 -19.50
N LEU A 417 -14.07 16.29 -19.70
CA LEU A 417 -14.50 17.38 -20.55
C LEU A 417 -13.63 17.39 -21.82
N THR A 418 -14.23 17.18 -22.99
CA THR A 418 -13.54 17.26 -24.27
C THR A 418 -13.58 18.69 -24.80
N VAL A 419 -12.39 19.27 -25.05
CA VAL A 419 -12.23 20.61 -25.63
C VAL A 419 -11.81 20.47 -27.09
N PRO A 420 -12.61 21.00 -28.04
CA PRO A 420 -12.32 20.88 -29.46
C PRO A 420 -11.09 21.74 -29.88
N PRO A 421 -10.57 21.53 -31.12
CA PRO A 421 -9.36 22.19 -31.59
C PRO A 421 -9.40 23.72 -31.66
N ASP A 422 -10.57 24.27 -31.87
CA ASP A 422 -10.82 25.72 -32.04
C ASP A 422 -11.02 26.45 -30.71
N GLN A 423 -11.03 25.74 -29.59
CA GLN A 423 -11.20 26.33 -28.27
C GLN A 423 -9.91 26.23 -27.46
N ASN A 424 -9.56 27.39 -26.86
CA ASN A 424 -8.41 27.53 -25.96
C ASN A 424 -8.79 27.92 -24.53
N ARG A 425 -10.09 27.89 -24.20
CA ARG A 425 -10.62 28.17 -22.86
C ARG A 425 -11.70 27.17 -22.50
N ALA A 426 -11.70 26.72 -21.26
CA ALA A 426 -12.66 25.73 -20.78
C ALA A 426 -13.02 26.00 -19.32
N TRP A 427 -14.25 25.65 -18.93
CA TRP A 427 -14.73 25.64 -17.55
C TRP A 427 -14.94 24.19 -17.11
N TYR A 428 -14.00 23.70 -16.32
CA TYR A 428 -14.03 22.30 -15.87
C TYR A 428 -14.95 22.13 -14.65
N PRO A 429 -16.01 21.33 -14.73
CA PRO A 429 -16.96 21.11 -13.63
C PRO A 429 -16.39 20.17 -12.57
N CYS A 430 -16.34 20.63 -11.32
CA CYS A 430 -15.95 19.87 -10.16
C CYS A 430 -17.09 19.84 -9.14
N PHE A 431 -17.70 18.70 -8.92
CA PHE A 431 -18.74 18.51 -7.91
C PHE A 431 -18.11 18.30 -6.53
N LEU A 432 -18.62 19.03 -5.54
CA LEU A 432 -18.18 19.04 -4.15
C LEU A 432 -19.33 18.57 -3.24
N PRO A 433 -19.30 17.34 -2.73
CA PRO A 433 -20.38 16.80 -1.92
C PRO A 433 -20.70 17.60 -0.66
N GLU A 434 -21.92 17.51 -0.22
CA GLU A 434 -22.42 18.21 0.96
C GLU A 434 -21.74 17.81 2.26
N TRP A 435 -21.32 16.57 2.38
CA TRP A 435 -20.67 16.02 3.60
C TRP A 435 -19.19 16.40 3.77
N LEU A 436 -18.62 17.18 2.85
CA LEU A 436 -17.23 17.61 3.01
C LEU A 436 -17.06 18.50 4.25
N PRO A 437 -16.00 18.32 5.05
CA PRO A 437 -15.70 19.20 6.17
C PRO A 437 -15.44 20.63 5.73
N MET A 438 -15.88 21.62 6.52
CA MET A 438 -15.69 23.05 6.25
C MET A 438 -14.34 23.59 6.73
N ASP A 439 -13.71 22.92 7.66
CA ASP A 439 -12.42 23.27 8.28
C ASP A 439 -11.21 22.96 7.40
N LEU A 440 -11.41 22.28 6.28
CA LEU A 440 -10.36 21.85 5.38
C LEU A 440 -10.49 22.47 3.99
N THR A 441 -9.39 23.02 3.46
CA THR A 441 -9.32 23.42 2.06
C THR A 441 -9.30 22.22 1.12
N ARG A 442 -10.02 22.32 0.00
CA ARG A 442 -9.99 21.32 -1.08
C ARG A 442 -9.04 21.78 -2.19
N ARG A 443 -8.28 20.82 -2.72
CA ARG A 443 -7.31 21.09 -3.80
C ARG A 443 -7.42 20.01 -4.85
N ILE A 444 -7.66 20.41 -6.09
CA ILE A 444 -7.67 19.54 -7.26
C ILE A 444 -6.64 20.01 -8.28
N ILE A 445 -6.23 19.11 -9.16
CA ILE A 445 -5.47 19.44 -10.37
C ILE A 445 -6.27 18.93 -11.55
N VAL A 446 -6.38 19.74 -12.60
CA VAL A 446 -6.96 19.30 -13.87
C VAL A 446 -5.82 18.98 -14.82
N HIS A 447 -5.86 17.81 -15.43
CA HIS A 447 -4.91 17.34 -16.44
C HIS A 447 -5.52 17.50 -17.83
N GLY A 448 -4.68 17.85 -18.78
CA GLY A 448 -5.02 17.69 -20.19
C GLY A 448 -4.44 16.39 -20.73
N VAL A 449 -5.27 15.60 -21.39
CA VAL A 449 -4.86 14.37 -22.10
C VAL A 449 -5.06 14.58 -23.60
N VAL A 450 -4.01 14.29 -24.37
CA VAL A 450 -3.98 14.46 -25.83
C VAL A 450 -3.48 13.20 -26.53
N ALA A 451 -4.00 12.92 -27.72
CA ALA A 451 -3.53 11.85 -28.57
C ALA A 451 -2.54 12.41 -29.59
N VAL A 452 -1.30 11.91 -29.59
CA VAL A 452 -0.21 12.37 -30.44
C VAL A 452 0.50 11.17 -31.09
N PRO A 453 0.84 11.19 -32.38
CA PRO A 453 1.66 10.14 -32.97
C PRO A 453 3.10 10.22 -32.44
N ASP A 454 3.69 9.05 -32.11
CA ASP A 454 5.11 8.96 -31.81
C ASP A 454 5.95 8.95 -33.12
N PRO A 455 7.29 9.03 -33.06
CA PRO A 455 8.14 9.01 -34.25
C PRO A 455 8.01 7.76 -35.12
N LYS A 456 7.43 6.69 -34.60
CA LYS A 456 7.16 5.44 -35.33
C LYS A 456 5.70 5.34 -35.82
N GLY A 457 4.89 6.41 -35.63
CA GLY A 457 3.50 6.52 -36.10
C GLY A 457 2.46 5.91 -35.17
N ASN A 458 2.83 5.43 -33.99
CA ASN A 458 1.86 4.91 -33.01
C ASN A 458 1.21 6.05 -32.24
N VAL A 459 -0.09 5.99 -32.03
CA VAL A 459 -0.82 6.98 -31.23
C VAL A 459 -0.48 6.79 -29.74
N ARG A 460 -0.03 7.89 -29.11
CA ARG A 460 0.26 7.96 -27.69
C ARG A 460 -0.68 8.94 -27.02
N TYR A 461 -1.19 8.55 -25.85
CA TYR A 461 -1.98 9.43 -25.01
C TYR A 461 -1.05 10.09 -23.99
N LEU A 462 -0.85 11.38 -24.14
CA LEU A 462 0.07 12.15 -23.31
C LEU A 462 -0.72 13.02 -22.34
N THR A 463 -0.29 13.02 -21.08
CA THR A 463 -0.93 13.77 -20.00
C THR A 463 -0.08 14.98 -19.62
N LYS A 464 -0.69 16.16 -19.56
CA LYS A 464 -0.08 17.38 -19.05
C LYS A 464 -0.83 17.85 -17.80
N PRO A 465 -0.21 17.85 -16.62
CA PRO A 465 -0.79 18.42 -15.43
C PRO A 465 -0.99 19.93 -15.57
N GLY A 466 -2.06 20.46 -14.98
CA GLY A 466 -2.25 21.89 -14.83
C GLY A 466 -1.10 22.55 -14.08
N ASN A 467 -0.80 23.79 -14.42
CA ASN A 467 0.33 24.56 -13.86
C ASN A 467 0.16 24.90 -12.37
N ALA A 468 -1.03 24.76 -11.82
CA ALA A 468 -1.33 25.04 -10.42
C ALA A 468 -2.46 24.12 -9.89
N ARG A 469 -2.54 24.04 -8.57
CA ARG A 469 -3.67 23.43 -7.87
C ARG A 469 -4.81 24.45 -7.74
N ILE A 470 -6.03 24.03 -8.01
CA ILE A 470 -7.24 24.81 -7.76
C ILE A 470 -7.60 24.58 -6.30
N THR A 471 -7.45 25.63 -5.48
CA THR A 471 -7.74 25.59 -4.05
C THR A 471 -9.11 26.19 -3.80
N MET A 472 -9.95 25.46 -3.04
CA MET A 472 -11.31 25.84 -2.69
C MET A 472 -11.49 25.76 -1.17
N ILE A 473 -12.14 26.76 -0.60
CA ILE A 473 -12.60 26.80 0.80
C ILE A 473 -14.06 26.41 0.81
N MET A 474 -14.44 25.50 1.68
CA MET A 474 -15.80 24.99 1.76
C MET A 474 -16.69 25.90 2.59
N GLU A 475 -17.79 26.35 2.01
CA GLU A 475 -18.86 27.08 2.68
C GLU A 475 -20.07 26.16 2.98
N GLY A 476 -21.02 26.70 3.75
CA GLY A 476 -22.26 26.01 4.09
C GLY A 476 -23.02 25.52 2.84
N ALA A 477 -23.76 24.43 2.98
CA ALA A 477 -24.56 23.90 1.87
C ALA A 477 -25.74 24.84 1.52
N LEU A 478 -25.98 25.05 0.22
CA LEU A 478 -27.13 25.81 -0.27
C LEU A 478 -28.45 25.07 -0.13
N LEU A 479 -28.40 23.75 -0.06
CA LEU A 479 -29.52 22.84 0.03
C LEU A 479 -29.29 21.83 1.14
N LYS A 480 -30.32 21.59 1.96
CA LYS A 480 -30.37 20.54 2.97
C LYS A 480 -31.66 19.75 2.86
N VAL A 481 -31.57 18.44 2.83
CA VAL A 481 -32.71 17.52 2.93
C VAL A 481 -32.62 16.76 4.26
N SER A 482 -33.75 16.54 4.89
CA SER A 482 -33.91 15.69 6.06
C SER A 482 -35.23 14.95 6.02
N THR A 483 -35.31 13.84 6.70
CA THR A 483 -36.52 13.05 6.90
C THR A 483 -36.95 13.11 8.36
N GLU A 484 -38.26 13.10 8.64
CA GLU A 484 -38.73 13.10 10.04
C GLU A 484 -38.33 11.83 10.78
N ASN A 485 -38.37 10.68 10.06
CA ASN A 485 -37.96 9.40 10.59
C ASN A 485 -36.78 8.85 9.76
N SER A 486 -35.68 8.54 10.43
CA SER A 486 -34.53 7.89 9.81
C SER A 486 -34.59 6.37 9.87
N ASP A 487 -35.44 5.82 10.76
CA ASP A 487 -35.61 4.38 10.95
C ASP A 487 -37.10 4.02 10.79
N VAL A 488 -37.36 3.11 9.87
CA VAL A 488 -38.73 2.67 9.50
C VAL A 488 -38.78 1.15 9.56
N VAL A 489 -39.79 0.61 10.23
CA VAL A 489 -40.12 -0.84 10.22
C VAL A 489 -41.41 -1.04 9.46
N THR A 490 -41.42 -1.91 8.45
CA THR A 490 -42.59 -2.15 7.60
C THR A 490 -42.70 -3.61 7.21
N ALA A 491 -43.88 -4.07 6.86
CA ALA A 491 -44.08 -5.41 6.33
C ALA A 491 -43.73 -5.46 4.82
N LEU A 492 -43.35 -6.66 4.37
CA LEU A 492 -43.08 -6.93 2.95
C LEU A 492 -44.31 -6.61 2.09
N GLY A 493 -44.15 -5.80 1.04
CA GLY A 493 -45.19 -5.40 0.12
C GLY A 493 -46.02 -4.20 0.55
N GLU A 494 -45.78 -3.63 1.73
CA GLU A 494 -46.46 -2.41 2.17
C GLU A 494 -45.81 -1.15 1.59
N SER A 495 -46.63 -0.12 1.36
CA SER A 495 -46.17 1.22 0.98
C SER A 495 -45.91 2.06 2.23
N GLN A 496 -44.84 2.86 2.19
CA GLN A 496 -44.46 3.76 3.28
C GLN A 496 -44.41 5.21 2.82
N GLU A 497 -44.94 6.10 3.65
CA GLU A 497 -44.88 7.54 3.45
C GLU A 497 -43.73 8.13 4.28
N ILE A 498 -42.82 8.79 3.59
CA ILE A 498 -41.66 9.46 4.24
C ILE A 498 -41.85 10.96 4.10
N SER A 499 -42.07 11.63 5.23
CA SER A 499 -42.08 13.10 5.30
C SER A 499 -40.67 13.63 5.05
N VAL A 500 -40.51 14.44 4.02
CA VAL A 500 -39.24 15.05 3.64
C VAL A 500 -39.29 16.55 3.88
N ASN A 501 -38.28 17.08 4.56
CA ASN A 501 -38.10 18.51 4.76
C ASN A 501 -36.91 19.00 3.96
N VAL A 502 -37.04 20.16 3.34
CA VAL A 502 -36.01 20.83 2.54
C VAL A 502 -35.76 22.23 3.07
N SER A 503 -34.52 22.52 3.41
CA SER A 503 -34.04 23.85 3.72
C SER A 503 -33.16 24.38 2.58
N ARG A 504 -33.44 25.60 2.13
CA ARG A 504 -32.73 26.27 1.04
C ARG A 504 -32.09 27.56 1.52
N SER A 505 -30.88 27.85 1.03
CA SER A 505 -30.33 29.20 1.09
C SER A 505 -31.19 30.17 0.25
N PRO A 506 -31.33 31.45 0.66
CA PRO A 506 -31.92 32.49 -0.20
C PRO A 506 -31.23 32.61 -1.58
N GLU A 507 -30.00 32.17 -1.70
CA GLU A 507 -29.24 32.12 -2.95
C GLU A 507 -29.67 30.98 -3.91
N LEU A 508 -30.54 30.09 -3.45
CA LEU A 508 -31.04 28.94 -4.23
C LEU A 508 -32.58 28.93 -4.30
N PRO A 509 -33.24 29.94 -4.86
CA PRO A 509 -34.70 30.02 -4.94
C PRO A 509 -35.25 29.14 -6.10
N LEU A 510 -34.86 27.85 -6.12
CA LEU A 510 -35.17 26.90 -7.19
C LEU A 510 -36.05 25.76 -6.71
N PRO A 511 -36.87 25.15 -7.59
CA PRO A 511 -37.60 23.92 -7.28
C PRO A 511 -36.57 22.80 -7.01
N VAL A 512 -36.93 21.91 -6.08
CA VAL A 512 -36.11 20.78 -5.67
C VAL A 512 -36.79 19.48 -6.05
N LYS A 513 -36.14 18.66 -6.85
CA LYS A 513 -36.53 17.28 -7.12
C LYS A 513 -36.02 16.41 -5.97
N VAL A 514 -36.91 15.66 -5.34
CA VAL A 514 -36.60 14.66 -4.32
C VAL A 514 -36.84 13.27 -4.89
N GLU A 515 -35.84 12.40 -4.79
CA GLU A 515 -35.91 11.03 -5.30
C GLU A 515 -35.27 10.05 -4.31
N LEU A 516 -35.70 8.79 -4.40
CA LEU A 516 -35.12 7.69 -3.62
C LEU A 516 -34.00 7.02 -4.41
N ILE A 517 -32.83 6.92 -3.82
CA ILE A 517 -31.71 6.14 -4.33
C ILE A 517 -31.72 4.81 -3.58
N VAL A 518 -31.84 3.74 -4.32
CA VAL A 518 -31.94 2.37 -3.82
C VAL A 518 -30.66 1.63 -4.18
N PRO A 519 -30.05 0.82 -3.30
CA PRO A 519 -28.94 -0.06 -3.64
C PRO A 519 -29.29 -0.98 -4.83
N ASP A 520 -28.29 -1.32 -5.63
CA ASP A 520 -28.48 -2.12 -6.85
C ASP A 520 -29.18 -3.45 -6.56
N GLU A 521 -28.87 -4.09 -5.43
CA GLU A 521 -29.42 -5.36 -4.98
C GLU A 521 -30.93 -5.27 -4.68
N ALA A 522 -31.44 -4.10 -4.32
CA ALA A 522 -32.84 -3.86 -3.99
C ALA A 522 -33.61 -3.08 -5.08
N SER A 523 -32.91 -2.61 -6.13
CA SER A 523 -33.47 -1.71 -7.15
C SER A 523 -34.67 -2.30 -7.94
N GLY A 524 -34.74 -3.62 -8.04
CA GLY A 524 -35.86 -4.33 -8.66
C GLY A 524 -37.11 -4.50 -7.76
N PHE A 525 -36.98 -4.20 -6.48
CA PHE A 525 -37.99 -4.51 -5.45
C PHE A 525 -38.51 -3.27 -4.72
N ILE A 526 -37.73 -2.20 -4.63
CA ILE A 526 -38.08 -0.94 -3.95
C ILE A 526 -38.05 0.19 -4.98
N SER A 527 -39.08 1.03 -4.93
CA SER A 527 -39.19 2.22 -5.80
C SER A 527 -39.94 3.35 -5.12
N ALA A 528 -39.73 4.58 -5.60
CA ALA A 528 -40.54 5.73 -5.22
C ALA A 528 -40.75 6.64 -6.44
N THR A 529 -41.90 7.30 -6.54
CA THR A 529 -42.13 8.34 -7.54
C THR A 529 -41.43 9.61 -7.08
N PRO A 530 -40.57 10.24 -7.91
CA PRO A 530 -39.92 11.49 -7.55
C PRO A 530 -40.90 12.61 -7.24
N LEU A 531 -40.63 13.41 -6.22
CA LEU A 531 -41.40 14.53 -5.75
C LEU A 531 -40.72 15.85 -6.17
N ILE A 532 -41.50 16.84 -6.59
CA ILE A 532 -41.01 18.22 -6.79
C ILE A 532 -41.52 19.10 -5.64
N ILE A 533 -40.62 19.75 -4.95
CA ILE A 533 -40.92 20.73 -3.91
C ILE A 533 -40.65 22.12 -4.47
N ASP A 534 -41.74 22.90 -4.68
CA ASP A 534 -41.65 24.25 -5.22
C ASP A 534 -40.86 25.21 -4.32
N PRO A 535 -40.37 26.35 -4.84
CA PRO A 535 -39.53 27.28 -4.08
C PRO A 535 -40.19 27.86 -2.80
N ASP A 536 -41.52 27.97 -2.81
CA ASP A 536 -42.36 28.47 -1.70
C ASP A 536 -42.69 27.40 -0.64
N LYS A 537 -42.36 26.12 -0.91
CA LYS A 537 -42.61 25.00 -0.02
C LYS A 537 -41.33 24.44 0.58
N THR A 538 -41.42 23.99 1.82
CA THR A 538 -40.30 23.45 2.59
C THR A 538 -40.44 21.95 2.91
N SER A 539 -41.53 21.32 2.51
CA SER A 539 -41.77 19.90 2.81
C SER A 539 -42.60 19.21 1.75
N GLY A 540 -42.60 17.89 1.76
CA GLY A 540 -43.42 17.03 0.94
C GLY A 540 -43.36 15.59 1.45
N VAL A 541 -44.16 14.71 0.81
CA VAL A 541 -44.23 13.29 1.18
C VAL A 541 -43.73 12.45 0.01
N LEU A 542 -42.71 11.65 0.25
CA LEU A 542 -42.18 10.67 -0.68
C LEU A 542 -42.82 9.30 -0.39
N GLN A 543 -43.49 8.72 -1.36
CA GLN A 543 -44.09 7.40 -1.24
C GLN A 543 -43.13 6.33 -1.72
N ILE A 544 -42.71 5.44 -0.80
CA ILE A 544 -41.88 4.27 -1.08
C ILE A 544 -42.80 3.07 -1.23
N VAL A 545 -42.65 2.33 -2.33
CA VAL A 545 -43.39 1.11 -2.63
C VAL A 545 -42.39 -0.04 -2.67
N SER A 546 -42.68 -1.12 -1.94
CA SER A 546 -41.91 -2.35 -1.97
C SER A 546 -42.72 -3.53 -2.53
N ARG A 547 -42.04 -4.50 -3.11
CA ARG A 547 -42.63 -5.79 -3.48
C ARG A 547 -42.69 -6.73 -2.29
N ALA A 548 -43.68 -7.61 -2.26
CA ALA A 548 -43.73 -8.70 -1.27
C ALA A 548 -42.76 -9.82 -1.66
N ASP A 549 -41.48 -9.61 -1.43
CA ASP A 549 -40.42 -10.55 -1.76
C ASP A 549 -39.52 -10.81 -0.55
N GLU A 550 -39.28 -12.09 -0.23
CA GLU A 550 -38.45 -12.51 0.91
C GLU A 550 -36.96 -12.04 0.79
N GLN A 551 -36.48 -11.71 -0.40
CA GLN A 551 -35.15 -11.17 -0.60
C GLN A 551 -34.96 -9.78 0.06
N LEU A 552 -36.06 -9.04 0.27
CA LEU A 552 -36.03 -7.76 0.97
C LEU A 552 -35.97 -7.91 2.50
N ARG A 553 -36.17 -9.09 3.05
CA ARG A 553 -36.25 -9.29 4.49
C ARG A 553 -34.95 -8.82 5.17
N GLY A 554 -35.10 -7.96 6.19
CA GLY A 554 -33.99 -7.40 6.95
C GLY A 554 -33.83 -5.89 6.75
N GLN A 555 -32.65 -5.38 7.04
CA GLN A 555 -32.37 -3.94 7.05
C GLN A 555 -31.74 -3.48 5.72
N TRP A 556 -32.28 -2.36 5.20
CA TRP A 556 -31.79 -1.70 3.98
C TRP A 556 -31.52 -0.23 4.26
N ASN A 557 -30.36 0.25 3.85
CA ASN A 557 -30.04 1.68 3.87
C ASN A 557 -30.40 2.27 2.52
N LEU A 558 -31.38 3.16 2.51
CA LEU A 558 -31.83 3.90 1.34
C LEU A 558 -31.42 5.36 1.48
N THR A 559 -31.26 6.07 0.36
CA THR A 559 -30.88 7.49 0.39
C THR A 559 -31.97 8.34 -0.25
N VAL A 560 -32.47 9.31 0.48
CA VAL A 560 -33.33 10.38 -0.05
C VAL A 560 -32.43 11.48 -0.58
N ARG A 561 -32.45 11.71 -1.88
CA ARG A 561 -31.67 12.73 -2.56
C ARG A 561 -32.53 13.90 -3.00
N ALA A 562 -32.15 15.11 -2.61
CA ALA A 562 -32.71 16.35 -3.08
C ALA A 562 -31.76 17.00 -4.09
N THR A 563 -32.28 17.43 -5.23
CA THR A 563 -31.51 18.07 -6.31
C THR A 563 -32.21 19.31 -6.81
N ALA A 564 -31.50 20.45 -6.82
CA ALA A 564 -31.87 21.65 -7.58
C ALA A 564 -30.87 21.83 -8.73
N LEU A 565 -31.30 22.44 -9.83
CA LEU A 565 -30.43 22.69 -10.99
C LEU A 565 -30.11 24.18 -11.07
N GLN A 566 -28.92 24.57 -10.62
CA GLN A 566 -28.40 25.93 -10.77
C GLN A 566 -28.09 26.20 -12.25
N ASP A 567 -28.53 27.34 -12.75
CA ASP A 567 -28.43 27.74 -14.17
C ASP A 567 -29.05 26.69 -15.13
N GLY A 568 -30.01 25.89 -14.64
CA GLY A 568 -30.66 24.82 -15.40
C GLY A 568 -29.78 23.62 -15.75
N GLN A 569 -28.52 23.60 -15.31
CA GLN A 569 -27.51 22.61 -15.70
C GLN A 569 -26.77 22.00 -14.51
N TRP A 570 -26.36 22.79 -13.54
CA TRP A 570 -25.43 22.35 -12.50
C TRP A 570 -26.18 21.86 -11.26
N PRO A 571 -26.02 20.59 -10.88
CA PRO A 571 -26.75 20.04 -9.76
C PRO A 571 -26.21 20.56 -8.41
N VAL A 572 -27.15 21.02 -7.57
CA VAL A 572 -26.95 21.24 -6.14
C VAL A 572 -27.64 20.08 -5.41
N ILE A 573 -26.88 19.27 -4.71
CA ILE A 573 -27.34 17.99 -4.15
C ILE A 573 -27.20 17.98 -2.62
N SER A 574 -28.24 17.51 -1.96
CA SER A 574 -28.25 17.12 -0.54
C SER A 574 -28.83 15.71 -0.38
N GLU A 575 -28.28 14.94 0.55
CA GLU A 575 -28.67 13.55 0.78
C GLU A 575 -28.97 13.30 2.27
N SER A 576 -29.96 12.47 2.53
CA SER A 576 -30.32 11.97 3.87
C SER A 576 -30.52 10.47 3.82
N GLU A 577 -29.85 9.73 4.70
CA GLU A 577 -30.01 8.28 4.80
C GLU A 577 -31.26 7.93 5.61
N ILE A 578 -31.98 6.92 5.16
CA ILE A 578 -33.07 6.26 5.90
C ILE A 578 -32.80 4.77 5.97
N ARG A 579 -33.04 4.17 7.13
CA ARG A 579 -32.97 2.74 7.34
C ARG A 579 -34.36 2.15 7.33
N VAL A 580 -34.61 1.20 6.45
CA VAL A 580 -35.90 0.49 6.36
C VAL A 580 -35.68 -0.97 6.73
N GLU A 581 -36.37 -1.46 7.73
CA GLU A 581 -36.42 -2.87 8.12
C GLU A 581 -37.70 -3.51 7.61
N TYR A 582 -37.56 -4.48 6.69
CA TYR A 582 -38.67 -5.25 6.19
C TYR A 582 -38.86 -6.52 7.02
N VAL A 583 -40.05 -6.62 7.63
CA VAL A 583 -40.47 -7.79 8.41
C VAL A 583 -41.48 -8.63 7.62
N PRO A 584 -41.67 -9.95 7.93
CA PRO A 584 -42.68 -10.75 7.30
C PRO A 584 -44.09 -10.11 7.44
N ALA A 585 -44.91 -10.22 6.41
CA ALA A 585 -46.30 -9.85 6.52
C ALA A 585 -46.99 -10.72 7.61
N ARG A 586 -47.75 -10.10 8.49
CA ARG A 586 -48.48 -10.80 9.55
C ARG A 586 -49.60 -11.66 9.00
#